data_ec94bd9080421de5da55d687e7091dd4
#
_entry.id   ec94bd9080421de5da55d687e7091dd4
#
_cell.length_a   1.000
_cell.length_b   1.000
_cell.length_c   1.000
_cell.angle_alpha   90.00
_cell.angle_beta   90.00
_cell.angle_gamma   90.00
#
_symmetry.space_group_name_H-M   'P 1'
#
loop_
_entity.id
_entity.type
_entity.pdbx_description
1 polymer ?
#
loop_
_entity_poly.entity_id
_entity_poly.type
_entity_poly.pdbx_seq_one_letter_code
_entity_poly.pdbx_strand_id
1 'polypeptide(L)'
;MKVRSLIMAVAAATVGLSGVVASTAAQAQAKEQFFPVLPYRTGAYAPNGVPWANGYADYLKLINARDGGINGVKITFEECDTGYATDRGVECYERLKGKASGAIFQPLSTGITFALTEKAPGDKNSLITGGYGRSESSDGTVFKWNFPLMGTYWSGADIIMQHITKLENGNLKGKKIALVYHDSPYGKEPIPLLQERAKMQGYDLTLLPVPHPGVEQKATWLQIRQKRPDYVLLWGWGVMNSAALKEAVATGYPRNKMYGVWWSAAEPDVKDVGDAAKGYNGLVVTGEGGKVIADIKKLVHGKKQGTGPIEEVGQTLYNRGMVSAALAVEGVRRAQERYGKGKVMNGDQIRWGLENLDVNAAQLKKLGLDTVIRPISTTCVDHEGSRSARVHTWDGKKWNLTTDWIEADESIIKPLVKQFADKYAAEKKITRRSAADCQS
;
A
#
# COMPACT_ATOMS: atom_id res chain seq x y z
N MET A 1 78.04 56.01 17.93
CA MET A 1 78.38 54.95 18.90
C MET A 1 77.13 54.18 19.25
N LYS A 2 77.08 52.97 18.83
CA LYS A 2 76.89 51.73 19.61
C LYS A 2 75.71 51.85 20.62
N VAL A 3 74.63 50.99 20.54
CA VAL A 3 74.53 49.59 20.86
C VAL A 3 73.14 49.13 20.34
N ARG A 4 72.93 48.25 19.47
CA ARG A 4 72.76 46.78 19.38
C ARG A 4 71.88 46.15 20.46
N SER A 5 70.76 45.55 19.93
CA SER A 5 70.19 44.21 20.20
C SER A 5 69.41 44.00 21.51
N LEU A 6 68.11 43.75 21.37
CA LEU A 6 67.51 42.45 21.77
C LEU A 6 66.08 42.35 21.20
N ILE A 7 65.99 41.71 20.09
CA ILE A 7 64.73 41.13 19.63
C ILE A 7 65.01 39.62 19.60
N MET A 8 64.38 38.86 20.45
CA MET A 8 64.00 37.44 20.19
C MET A 8 63.17 36.92 21.35
N ALA A 9 62.17 36.13 20.89
CA ALA A 9 61.39 35.19 21.68
C ALA A 9 60.01 35.66 22.25
N VAL A 10 58.99 35.74 21.41
CA VAL A 10 57.65 35.22 21.72
C VAL A 10 57.00 34.84 20.38
N ALA A 11 57.22 33.65 19.95
CA ALA A 11 56.47 33.03 18.84
C ALA A 11 56.47 31.51 19.03
N ALA A 12 55.60 30.98 19.89
CA ALA A 12 55.26 29.57 19.91
C ALA A 12 54.23 29.30 21.02
N ALA A 13 52.95 29.54 20.80
CA ALA A 13 51.84 28.95 21.56
C ALA A 13 50.47 29.33 20.99
N THR A 14 50.18 29.06 19.70
CA THR A 14 48.83 29.14 19.16
C THR A 14 48.60 28.12 18.02
N VAL A 15 48.96 26.87 18.24
CA VAL A 15 48.58 25.77 17.37
C VAL A 15 48.19 24.60 18.30
N GLY A 16 46.96 24.57 18.75
CA GLY A 16 46.53 23.48 19.62
C GLY A 16 45.05 23.49 20.03
N LEU A 17 44.16 24.27 19.36
CA LEU A 17 42.74 24.27 19.74
C LEU A 17 41.76 24.22 18.55
N SER A 18 42.19 23.85 17.36
CA SER A 18 41.27 23.78 16.18
C SER A 18 40.86 22.36 15.80
N GLY A 19 41.23 21.34 16.57
CA GLY A 19 41.04 19.93 16.21
C GLY A 19 39.89 19.20 16.87
N VAL A 20 39.09 19.83 17.74
CA VAL A 20 38.08 19.07 18.54
C VAL A 20 36.61 19.45 18.20
N VAL A 21 36.35 20.44 17.35
CA VAL A 21 34.98 20.90 17.07
C VAL A 21 34.38 20.25 15.84
N ALA A 22 35.16 19.54 14.99
CA ALA A 22 34.65 18.91 13.77
C ALA A 22 34.00 17.53 13.96
N SER A 23 34.16 16.89 15.11
CA SER A 23 33.63 15.52 15.34
C SER A 23 32.22 15.48 15.97
N THR A 24 31.70 16.59 16.48
CA THR A 24 30.38 16.63 17.13
C THR A 24 29.25 16.95 16.17
N ALA A 25 29.50 17.53 15.00
CA ALA A 25 28.49 17.85 14.01
C ALA A 25 28.03 16.62 13.19
N ALA A 26 28.89 15.60 13.01
CA ALA A 26 28.55 14.38 12.27
C ALA A 26 27.72 13.39 13.06
N GLN A 27 27.66 13.49 14.38
CA GLN A 27 26.88 12.58 15.25
C GLN A 27 25.46 13.08 15.55
N ALA A 28 25.12 14.32 15.22
CA ALA A 28 23.79 14.89 15.48
C ALA A 28 22.74 14.56 14.40
N GLN A 29 23.16 14.02 13.24
CA GLN A 29 22.28 13.78 12.09
C GLN A 29 21.55 12.41 12.14
N ALA A 30 21.74 11.57 13.16
CA ALA A 30 21.28 10.20 13.23
C ALA A 30 20.14 9.97 14.24
N LYS A 31 19.20 10.90 14.41
CA LYS A 31 18.11 10.73 15.39
C LYS A 31 16.71 10.66 14.78
N GLU A 32 16.59 10.64 13.46
CA GLU A 32 15.29 10.67 12.80
C GLU A 32 15.16 9.51 11.81
N GLN A 33 14.05 8.77 11.89
CA GLN A 33 13.72 7.75 10.91
C GLN A 33 12.92 8.41 9.80
N PHE A 34 13.46 8.39 8.58
CA PHE A 34 12.85 9.02 7.41
C PHE A 34 11.90 8.07 6.68
N PHE A 35 10.71 8.58 6.31
CA PHE A 35 9.69 7.89 5.53
C PHE A 35 9.38 8.69 4.25
N PRO A 36 9.89 8.31 3.08
CA PRO A 36 9.47 8.89 1.80
C PRO A 36 8.07 8.42 1.43
N VAL A 37 7.24 9.33 0.89
CA VAL A 37 5.86 9.02 0.48
C VAL A 37 5.68 9.47 -0.97
N LEU A 38 5.19 8.57 -1.84
CA LEU A 38 4.93 8.83 -3.25
C LEU A 38 3.40 8.88 -3.52
N PRO A 39 2.67 9.86 -2.99
CA PRO A 39 1.23 9.96 -3.20
C PRO A 39 0.91 10.54 -4.58
N TYR A 40 -0.37 10.58 -4.92
CA TYR A 40 -0.90 11.41 -5.99
C TYR A 40 -2.03 12.25 -5.42
N ARG A 41 -1.71 13.52 -5.18
CA ARG A 41 -2.64 14.53 -4.69
C ARG A 41 -3.25 15.36 -5.83
N THR A 42 -2.73 15.20 -7.03
CA THR A 42 -3.19 15.88 -8.25
C THR A 42 -3.58 14.90 -9.34
N GLY A 43 -4.31 15.38 -10.36
CA GLY A 43 -4.74 14.59 -11.51
C GLY A 43 -6.04 13.80 -11.30
N ALA A 44 -6.39 12.96 -12.29
CA ALA A 44 -7.65 12.23 -12.36
C ALA A 44 -7.90 11.25 -11.21
N TYR A 45 -6.86 10.86 -10.50
CA TYR A 45 -6.92 9.87 -9.42
C TYR A 45 -6.83 10.48 -8.02
N ALA A 46 -6.67 11.81 -7.94
CA ALA A 46 -6.60 12.55 -6.67
C ALA A 46 -7.78 12.26 -5.71
N PRO A 47 -9.03 12.08 -6.18
CA PRO A 47 -10.14 11.75 -5.28
C PRO A 47 -9.90 10.53 -4.38
N ASN A 48 -9.11 9.57 -4.85
CA ASN A 48 -8.74 8.39 -4.06
C ASN A 48 -7.34 8.52 -3.42
N GLY A 49 -6.41 9.23 -4.06
CA GLY A 49 -5.04 9.40 -3.57
C GLY A 49 -4.93 10.33 -2.36
N VAL A 50 -5.70 11.41 -2.36
CA VAL A 50 -5.66 12.42 -1.28
C VAL A 50 -6.06 11.84 0.08
N PRO A 51 -7.22 11.18 0.26
CA PRO A 51 -7.58 10.64 1.57
C PRO A 51 -6.61 9.55 2.05
N TRP A 52 -6.06 8.73 1.15
CA TRP A 52 -5.01 7.78 1.53
C TRP A 52 -3.76 8.49 2.07
N ALA A 53 -3.29 9.52 1.37
CA ALA A 53 -2.10 10.28 1.79
C ALA A 53 -2.33 11.01 3.11
N ASN A 54 -3.56 11.51 3.34
CA ASN A 54 -3.95 12.13 4.62
C ASN A 54 -3.83 11.14 5.77
N GLY A 55 -4.39 9.94 5.63
CA GLY A 55 -4.31 8.89 6.65
C GLY A 55 -2.88 8.45 6.93
N TYR A 56 -2.06 8.33 5.90
CA TYR A 56 -0.64 7.97 6.03
C TYR A 56 0.13 9.03 6.84
N ALA A 57 0.03 10.28 6.43
CA ALA A 57 0.72 11.39 7.09
C ALA A 57 0.27 11.58 8.55
N ASP A 58 -1.04 11.51 8.80
CA ASP A 58 -1.58 11.71 10.13
C ASP A 58 -1.19 10.60 11.10
N TYR A 59 -1.03 9.36 10.63
CA TYR A 59 -0.52 8.29 11.48
C TYR A 59 0.96 8.52 11.88
N LEU A 60 1.82 8.95 10.95
CA LEU A 60 3.21 9.29 11.27
C LEU A 60 3.30 10.42 12.30
N LYS A 61 2.45 11.45 12.15
CA LYS A 61 2.34 12.54 13.13
C LYS A 61 1.82 12.04 14.47
N LEU A 62 0.84 11.11 14.48
CA LEU A 62 0.34 10.49 15.71
C LEU A 62 1.45 9.79 16.48
N ILE A 63 2.29 9.00 15.84
CA ILE A 63 3.39 8.29 16.50
C ILE A 63 4.37 9.28 17.15
N ASN A 64 4.67 10.39 16.49
CA ASN A 64 5.48 11.45 17.10
C ASN A 64 4.77 12.12 18.30
N ALA A 65 3.48 12.41 18.17
CA ALA A 65 2.72 13.15 19.17
C ALA A 65 2.35 12.29 20.39
N ARG A 66 2.04 11.00 20.17
CA ARG A 66 1.57 10.08 21.21
C ARG A 66 2.73 9.34 21.87
N ASP A 67 3.68 8.85 21.06
CA ASP A 67 4.70 7.88 21.49
C ASP A 67 6.11 8.50 21.54
N GLY A 68 6.28 9.76 21.11
CA GLY A 68 7.60 10.41 21.00
C GLY A 68 8.47 9.83 19.88
N GLY A 69 7.84 9.21 18.87
CA GLY A 69 8.50 8.50 17.77
C GLY A 69 8.57 6.99 17.97
N ILE A 70 9.38 6.30 17.19
CA ILE A 70 9.53 4.84 17.24
C ILE A 70 10.61 4.51 18.30
N ASN A 71 10.19 4.09 19.49
CA ASN A 71 11.08 3.87 20.65
C ASN A 71 12.01 5.08 20.90
N GLY A 72 11.48 6.32 20.82
CA GLY A 72 12.22 7.54 21.03
C GLY A 72 12.97 8.09 19.79
N VAL A 73 12.93 7.39 18.66
CA VAL A 73 13.43 7.91 17.37
C VAL A 73 12.31 8.66 16.68
N LYS A 74 12.51 9.98 16.49
CA LYS A 74 11.53 10.81 15.82
C LYS A 74 11.33 10.39 14.37
N ILE A 75 10.10 10.47 13.89
CA ILE A 75 9.76 10.24 12.48
C ILE A 75 9.81 11.57 11.72
N THR A 76 10.48 11.55 10.58
CA THR A 76 10.36 12.57 9.54
C THR A 76 9.84 11.96 8.26
N PHE A 77 9.11 12.71 7.45
CA PHE A 77 8.62 12.25 6.16
C PHE A 77 8.57 13.40 5.15
N GLU A 78 8.63 13.02 3.89
CA GLU A 78 8.48 13.96 2.77
C GLU A 78 7.62 13.31 1.68
N GLU A 79 6.65 14.08 1.20
CA GLU A 79 5.80 13.69 0.08
C GLU A 79 6.36 14.20 -1.24
N CYS A 80 6.26 13.37 -2.27
CA CYS A 80 6.50 13.77 -3.65
C CYS A 80 5.29 13.35 -4.50
N ASP A 81 4.49 14.33 -4.94
CA ASP A 81 3.28 14.09 -5.73
C ASP A 81 3.61 13.51 -7.11
N THR A 82 3.20 12.26 -7.33
CA THR A 82 3.46 11.55 -8.59
C THR A 82 2.42 11.83 -9.67
N GLY A 83 1.27 12.41 -9.32
CA GLY A 83 0.12 12.53 -10.24
C GLY A 83 -0.33 11.19 -10.83
N TYR A 84 0.07 10.05 -10.22
CA TYR A 84 -0.12 8.68 -10.71
C TYR A 84 0.66 8.35 -12.01
N ALA A 85 1.64 9.15 -12.39
CA ALA A 85 2.48 8.94 -13.56
C ALA A 85 3.74 8.15 -13.18
N THR A 86 4.07 7.12 -13.97
CA THR A 86 5.18 6.20 -13.64
C THR A 86 6.54 6.91 -13.71
N ASP A 87 6.77 7.74 -14.70
CA ASP A 87 7.99 8.53 -14.88
C ASP A 87 8.20 9.49 -13.70
N ARG A 88 7.17 10.23 -13.30
CA ARG A 88 7.22 11.09 -12.10
C ARG A 88 7.43 10.30 -10.81
N GLY A 89 6.84 9.10 -10.72
CA GLY A 89 7.07 8.21 -9.58
C GLY A 89 8.53 7.77 -9.47
N VAL A 90 9.18 7.46 -10.59
CA VAL A 90 10.62 7.16 -10.64
C VAL A 90 11.46 8.39 -10.30
N GLU A 91 11.12 9.57 -10.82
CA GLU A 91 11.79 10.84 -10.46
C GLU A 91 11.69 11.13 -8.95
N CYS A 92 10.48 11.01 -8.37
CA CYS A 92 10.27 11.16 -6.94
C CYS A 92 11.12 10.18 -6.11
N TYR A 93 11.19 8.93 -6.54
CA TYR A 93 12.02 7.93 -5.89
C TYR A 93 13.50 8.32 -5.93
N GLU A 94 14.06 8.65 -7.11
CA GLU A 94 15.45 9.06 -7.26
C GLU A 94 15.80 10.29 -6.39
N ARG A 95 14.88 11.25 -6.27
CA ARG A 95 15.06 12.44 -5.43
C ARG A 95 15.09 12.11 -3.94
N LEU A 96 14.30 11.13 -3.48
CA LEU A 96 14.11 10.86 -2.06
C LEU A 96 15.01 9.72 -1.54
N LYS A 97 15.46 8.78 -2.40
CA LYS A 97 16.19 7.59 -1.97
C LYS A 97 17.50 7.87 -1.24
N GLY A 98 18.16 8.98 -1.55
CA GLY A 98 19.44 9.36 -0.93
C GLY A 98 19.31 10.11 0.41
N LYS A 99 18.08 10.36 0.91
CA LYS A 99 17.86 11.07 2.17
C LYS A 99 18.04 10.22 3.42
N ALA A 100 18.16 8.90 3.27
CA ALA A 100 18.43 7.98 4.38
C ALA A 100 19.31 6.81 3.90
N SER A 101 19.89 6.07 4.82
CA SER A 101 20.68 4.85 4.54
C SER A 101 19.80 3.63 4.24
N GLY A 102 18.71 3.84 3.53
CA GLY A 102 17.61 2.93 3.24
C GLY A 102 16.32 3.38 3.90
N ALA A 103 15.22 3.16 3.19
CA ALA A 103 13.90 3.62 3.60
C ALA A 103 12.80 2.65 3.16
N ILE A 104 11.59 2.90 3.65
CA ILE A 104 10.37 2.25 3.21
C ILE A 104 9.65 3.21 2.26
N PHE A 105 9.52 2.81 1.00
CA PHE A 105 8.73 3.54 0.02
C PHE A 105 7.32 2.96 -0.10
N GLN A 106 6.35 3.84 -0.32
CA GLN A 106 4.96 3.52 -0.64
C GLN A 106 4.67 4.06 -2.05
N PRO A 107 4.87 3.26 -3.12
CA PRO A 107 4.70 3.73 -4.50
C PRO A 107 3.28 4.17 -4.85
N LEU A 108 2.28 3.64 -4.16
CA LEU A 108 0.83 3.88 -4.33
C LEU A 108 0.34 3.76 -5.78
N SER A 109 1.07 3.02 -6.61
CA SER A 109 0.76 2.71 -8.00
C SER A 109 1.40 1.40 -8.41
N THR A 110 0.65 0.52 -9.08
CA THR A 110 1.18 -0.74 -9.60
C THR A 110 2.25 -0.49 -10.69
N GLY A 111 2.04 0.49 -11.56
CA GLY A 111 3.03 0.86 -12.59
C GLY A 111 4.34 1.37 -11.98
N ILE A 112 4.26 2.26 -10.99
CA ILE A 112 5.45 2.74 -10.26
C ILE A 112 6.12 1.58 -9.51
N THR A 113 5.34 0.70 -8.86
CA THR A 113 5.89 -0.49 -8.17
C THR A 113 6.69 -1.37 -9.12
N PHE A 114 6.18 -1.62 -10.34
CA PHE A 114 6.90 -2.41 -11.34
C PHE A 114 8.23 -1.78 -11.70
N ALA A 115 8.25 -0.47 -11.94
CA ALA A 115 9.47 0.26 -12.28
C ALA A 115 10.48 0.27 -11.10
N LEU A 116 10.00 0.39 -9.86
CA LEU A 116 10.86 0.45 -8.68
C LEU A 116 11.33 -0.93 -8.19
N THR A 117 10.64 -2.00 -8.53
CA THR A 117 11.03 -3.38 -8.14
C THR A 117 12.45 -3.72 -8.61
N GLU A 118 12.88 -3.17 -9.74
CA GLU A 118 14.23 -3.42 -10.28
C GLU A 118 15.30 -2.50 -9.66
N LYS A 119 14.91 -1.34 -9.13
CA LYS A 119 15.82 -0.33 -8.55
C LYS A 119 16.04 -0.53 -7.05
N ALA A 120 14.97 -0.79 -6.33
CA ALA A 120 14.93 -0.85 -4.88
C ALA A 120 15.97 -1.82 -4.25
N PRO A 121 16.26 -2.99 -4.82
CA PRO A 121 17.29 -3.90 -4.28
C PRO A 121 18.70 -3.28 -4.25
N GLY A 122 19.10 -2.58 -5.32
CA GLY A 122 20.40 -1.92 -5.40
C GLY A 122 20.56 -0.76 -4.42
N ASP A 123 19.47 -0.10 -4.13
CA ASP A 123 19.40 1.05 -3.20
C ASP A 123 19.08 0.61 -1.76
N LYS A 124 18.84 -0.68 -1.51
CA LYS A 124 18.42 -1.24 -0.20
C LYS A 124 17.16 -0.56 0.36
N ASN A 125 16.20 -0.27 -0.49
CA ASN A 125 14.92 0.33 -0.14
C ASN A 125 13.82 -0.71 -0.19
N SER A 126 12.98 -0.77 0.84
CA SER A 126 11.82 -1.65 0.87
C SER A 126 10.61 -0.96 0.23
N LEU A 127 9.81 -1.72 -0.54
CA LEU A 127 8.57 -1.26 -1.13
C LEU A 127 7.40 -1.92 -0.39
N ILE A 128 6.63 -1.15 0.37
CA ILE A 128 5.36 -1.64 0.91
C ILE A 128 4.25 -1.32 -0.08
N THR A 129 3.49 -2.34 -0.48
CA THR A 129 2.44 -2.24 -1.47
C THR A 129 1.13 -2.85 -0.94
N GLY A 130 0.60 -2.21 0.12
CA GLY A 130 -0.60 -2.70 0.82
C GLY A 130 -1.83 -2.81 -0.08
N GLY A 131 -2.06 -3.98 -0.67
CA GLY A 131 -3.17 -4.27 -1.57
C GLY A 131 -3.00 -3.71 -2.99
N TYR A 132 -1.78 -3.55 -3.47
CA TYR A 132 -1.46 -3.18 -4.87
C TYR A 132 -0.07 -3.70 -5.26
N GLY A 133 0.32 -3.47 -6.51
CA GLY A 133 1.63 -3.87 -7.03
C GLY A 133 1.60 -5.25 -7.68
N ARG A 134 2.70 -5.95 -7.60
CA ARG A 134 2.89 -7.27 -8.20
C ARG A 134 2.36 -8.35 -7.27
N SER A 135 1.39 -9.14 -7.71
CA SER A 135 0.84 -10.22 -6.86
C SER A 135 1.86 -11.32 -6.57
N GLU A 136 2.72 -11.66 -7.55
CA GLU A 136 3.79 -12.63 -7.35
C GLU A 136 4.90 -12.17 -6.39
N SER A 137 4.92 -10.88 -6.03
CA SER A 137 5.90 -10.36 -5.07
C SER A 137 5.67 -10.80 -3.62
N SER A 138 4.58 -11.53 -3.36
CA SER A 138 4.41 -12.26 -2.10
C SER A 138 5.50 -13.34 -1.90
N ASP A 139 6.13 -13.82 -2.97
CA ASP A 139 7.30 -14.72 -2.90
C ASP A 139 8.57 -13.95 -2.53
N GLY A 140 8.85 -13.86 -1.24
CA GLY A 140 10.04 -13.20 -0.69
C GLY A 140 11.36 -13.85 -1.08
N THR A 141 11.35 -15.10 -1.59
CA THR A 141 12.59 -15.75 -2.05
C THR A 141 13.12 -15.12 -3.35
N VAL A 142 12.26 -14.49 -4.13
CA VAL A 142 12.60 -13.75 -5.36
C VAL A 142 12.55 -12.24 -5.11
N PHE A 143 11.49 -11.75 -4.49
CA PHE A 143 11.20 -10.33 -4.31
C PHE A 143 11.58 -9.84 -2.91
N LYS A 144 12.86 -9.86 -2.59
CA LYS A 144 13.42 -9.52 -1.25
C LYS A 144 12.94 -8.18 -0.69
N TRP A 145 12.62 -7.21 -1.54
CA TRP A 145 12.38 -5.83 -1.17
C TRP A 145 10.94 -5.36 -1.40
N ASN A 146 10.04 -6.28 -1.81
CA ASN A 146 8.63 -5.99 -2.02
C ASN A 146 7.78 -6.67 -0.93
N PHE A 147 6.85 -5.91 -0.32
CA PHE A 147 6.04 -6.35 0.82
C PHE A 147 4.56 -5.99 0.59
N PRO A 148 3.75 -6.86 -0.05
CA PRO A 148 2.32 -6.65 -0.26
C PRO A 148 1.51 -7.01 1.00
N LEU A 149 1.71 -6.30 2.09
CA LEU A 149 1.31 -6.67 3.46
C LEU A 149 -0.18 -6.82 3.73
N MET A 150 -1.05 -6.27 2.88
CA MET A 150 -2.51 -6.30 3.08
C MET A 150 -3.25 -7.05 1.98
N GLY A 151 -2.62 -8.09 1.44
CA GLY A 151 -3.15 -8.88 0.35
C GLY A 151 -2.70 -8.42 -1.04
N THR A 152 -2.85 -9.30 -2.00
CA THR A 152 -2.54 -9.07 -3.40
C THR A 152 -3.83 -8.99 -4.23
N TYR A 153 -3.74 -8.56 -5.49
CA TYR A 153 -4.90 -8.57 -6.38
C TYR A 153 -5.40 -9.97 -6.69
N TRP A 154 -4.53 -10.99 -6.61
CA TRP A 154 -4.97 -12.38 -6.76
C TRP A 154 -5.79 -12.81 -5.55
N SER A 155 -5.34 -12.47 -4.32
CA SER A 155 -6.15 -12.73 -3.12
C SER A 155 -7.50 -12.00 -3.17
N GLY A 156 -7.52 -10.74 -3.62
CA GLY A 156 -8.76 -9.98 -3.75
C GLY A 156 -9.72 -10.56 -4.80
N ALA A 157 -9.22 -10.90 -5.99
CA ALA A 157 -10.04 -11.50 -7.04
C ALA A 157 -10.59 -12.87 -6.61
N ASP A 158 -9.77 -13.66 -5.93
CA ASP A 158 -10.15 -14.96 -5.39
C ASP A 158 -11.29 -14.82 -4.38
N ILE A 159 -11.19 -13.89 -3.44
CA ILE A 159 -12.22 -13.64 -2.41
C ILE A 159 -13.55 -13.23 -3.05
N ILE A 160 -13.53 -12.35 -4.07
CA ILE A 160 -14.77 -11.99 -4.80
C ILE A 160 -15.38 -13.23 -5.44
N MET A 161 -14.58 -14.05 -6.11
CA MET A 161 -15.07 -15.24 -6.79
C MET A 161 -15.58 -16.30 -5.80
N GLN A 162 -14.95 -16.47 -4.64
CA GLN A 162 -15.47 -17.34 -3.57
C GLN A 162 -16.84 -16.84 -3.08
N HIS A 163 -16.97 -15.52 -2.86
CA HIS A 163 -18.23 -14.92 -2.42
C HIS A 163 -19.34 -15.16 -3.46
N ILE A 164 -19.07 -14.86 -4.75
CA ILE A 164 -20.02 -15.09 -5.84
C ILE A 164 -20.38 -16.59 -5.95
N THR A 165 -19.39 -17.48 -5.84
CA THR A 165 -19.60 -18.94 -5.85
C THR A 165 -20.58 -19.36 -4.74
N LYS A 166 -20.42 -18.80 -3.54
CA LYS A 166 -21.35 -19.06 -2.42
C LYS A 166 -22.77 -18.58 -2.72
N LEU A 167 -22.93 -17.40 -3.34
CA LEU A 167 -24.24 -16.87 -3.74
C LEU A 167 -24.93 -17.74 -4.81
N GLU A 168 -24.16 -18.42 -5.65
CA GLU A 168 -24.62 -19.32 -6.70
C GLU A 168 -24.62 -20.80 -6.24
N ASN A 169 -24.73 -21.05 -4.93
CA ASN A 169 -24.80 -22.39 -4.32
C ASN A 169 -23.66 -23.34 -4.74
N GLY A 170 -22.46 -22.80 -4.93
CA GLY A 170 -21.25 -23.54 -5.28
C GLY A 170 -21.05 -23.80 -6.78
N ASN A 171 -21.93 -23.33 -7.65
CA ASN A 171 -21.88 -23.63 -9.08
C ASN A 171 -21.84 -22.39 -9.96
N LEU A 172 -20.71 -22.18 -10.66
CA LEU A 172 -20.54 -21.10 -11.63
C LEU A 172 -20.54 -21.59 -13.10
N LYS A 173 -20.76 -22.89 -13.36
CA LYS A 173 -20.73 -23.43 -14.71
C LYS A 173 -21.74 -22.72 -15.62
N GLY A 174 -21.26 -22.18 -16.74
CA GLY A 174 -22.04 -21.42 -17.71
C GLY A 174 -22.46 -20.02 -17.30
N LYS A 175 -22.07 -19.54 -16.10
CA LYS A 175 -22.23 -18.13 -15.72
C LYS A 175 -21.30 -17.25 -16.55
N LYS A 176 -21.70 -16.00 -16.75
CA LYS A 176 -20.94 -15.00 -17.49
C LYS A 176 -20.41 -13.94 -16.51
N ILE A 177 -19.10 -13.83 -16.42
CA ILE A 177 -18.42 -12.85 -15.58
C ILE A 177 -17.71 -11.85 -16.49
N ALA A 178 -17.94 -10.56 -16.29
CA ALA A 178 -17.22 -9.51 -17.00
C ALA A 178 -16.25 -8.80 -16.04
N LEU A 179 -14.99 -8.64 -16.44
CA LEU A 179 -14.02 -7.79 -15.78
C LEU A 179 -13.93 -6.46 -16.54
N VAL A 180 -14.43 -5.39 -15.95
CA VAL A 180 -14.20 -4.01 -16.41
C VAL A 180 -12.98 -3.49 -15.68
N TYR A 181 -11.92 -3.20 -16.42
CA TYR A 181 -10.64 -2.89 -15.79
C TYR A 181 -9.92 -1.72 -16.45
N HIS A 182 -9.22 -0.95 -15.64
CA HIS A 182 -8.32 0.10 -16.10
C HIS A 182 -7.19 -0.50 -16.94
N ASP A 183 -7.02 -0.05 -18.19
CA ASP A 183 -6.02 -0.60 -19.11
C ASP A 183 -4.60 -0.14 -18.71
N SER A 184 -4.10 -0.76 -17.67
CA SER A 184 -2.79 -0.51 -17.06
C SER A 184 -2.27 -1.77 -16.36
N PRO A 185 -1.03 -1.79 -15.89
CA PRO A 185 -0.53 -2.89 -15.04
C PRO A 185 -1.47 -3.21 -13.88
N TYR A 186 -2.05 -2.19 -13.24
CA TYR A 186 -3.02 -2.36 -12.15
C TYR A 186 -4.24 -3.20 -12.56
N GLY A 187 -4.92 -2.78 -13.61
CA GLY A 187 -6.18 -3.42 -14.02
C GLY A 187 -5.99 -4.81 -14.60
N LYS A 188 -4.77 -5.12 -15.07
CA LYS A 188 -4.42 -6.44 -15.63
C LYS A 188 -4.03 -7.48 -14.58
N GLU A 189 -3.69 -7.05 -13.36
CA GLU A 189 -3.25 -7.94 -12.28
C GLU A 189 -4.21 -9.12 -11.97
N PRO A 190 -5.54 -8.95 -11.87
CA PRO A 190 -6.43 -10.05 -11.51
C PRO A 190 -6.63 -11.09 -12.63
N ILE A 191 -6.26 -10.75 -13.88
CA ILE A 191 -6.59 -11.58 -15.07
C ILE A 191 -6.07 -13.02 -14.95
N PRO A 192 -4.80 -13.29 -14.58
CA PRO A 192 -4.30 -14.65 -14.49
C PRO A 192 -5.11 -15.54 -13.53
N LEU A 193 -5.44 -15.00 -12.35
CA LEU A 193 -6.26 -15.73 -11.38
C LEU A 193 -7.68 -15.98 -11.87
N LEU A 194 -8.32 -14.95 -12.45
CA LEU A 194 -9.69 -15.10 -12.96
C LEU A 194 -9.77 -16.11 -14.12
N GLN A 195 -8.75 -16.17 -14.97
CA GLN A 195 -8.65 -17.16 -16.03
C GLN A 195 -8.46 -18.57 -15.47
N GLU A 196 -7.64 -18.73 -14.44
CA GLU A 196 -7.46 -20.04 -13.81
C GLU A 196 -8.75 -20.51 -13.13
N ARG A 197 -9.43 -19.64 -12.38
CA ARG A 197 -10.74 -19.96 -11.81
C ARG A 197 -11.80 -20.23 -12.86
N ALA A 198 -11.80 -19.54 -14.01
CA ALA A 198 -12.72 -19.80 -15.11
C ALA A 198 -12.56 -21.22 -15.66
N LYS A 199 -11.31 -21.69 -15.82
CA LYS A 199 -11.03 -23.08 -16.22
C LYS A 199 -11.54 -24.09 -15.19
N MET A 200 -11.34 -23.81 -13.90
CA MET A 200 -11.73 -24.72 -12.81
C MET A 200 -13.24 -24.77 -12.60
N GLN A 201 -13.93 -23.62 -12.70
CA GLN A 201 -15.34 -23.47 -12.32
C GLN A 201 -16.30 -23.42 -13.52
N GLY A 202 -15.78 -23.35 -14.76
CA GLY A 202 -16.55 -23.41 -16.00
C GLY A 202 -17.40 -22.18 -16.28
N TYR A 203 -17.02 -20.99 -15.79
CA TYR A 203 -17.68 -19.74 -16.17
C TYR A 203 -17.00 -19.07 -17.37
N ASP A 204 -17.77 -18.27 -18.11
CA ASP A 204 -17.27 -17.49 -19.23
C ASP A 204 -16.72 -16.14 -18.72
N LEU A 205 -15.43 -15.87 -18.95
CA LEU A 205 -14.79 -14.61 -18.58
C LEU A 205 -14.69 -13.69 -19.79
N THR A 206 -15.30 -12.49 -19.67
CA THR A 206 -15.14 -11.40 -20.65
C THR A 206 -14.25 -10.31 -20.08
N LEU A 207 -13.19 -9.95 -20.81
CA LEU A 207 -12.25 -8.88 -20.43
C LEU A 207 -12.61 -7.60 -21.18
N LEU A 208 -12.86 -6.51 -20.44
CA LEU A 208 -13.30 -5.22 -20.96
C LEU A 208 -12.33 -4.11 -20.48
N PRO A 209 -11.23 -3.85 -21.21
CA PRO A 209 -10.30 -2.79 -20.89
C PRO A 209 -10.93 -1.41 -21.07
N VAL A 210 -10.64 -0.49 -20.17
CA VAL A 210 -11.04 0.92 -20.25
C VAL A 210 -9.77 1.78 -20.27
N PRO A 211 -9.54 2.56 -21.35
CA PRO A 211 -8.36 3.40 -21.44
C PRO A 211 -8.32 4.49 -20.36
N HIS A 212 -7.11 4.86 -19.97
CA HIS A 212 -6.85 5.99 -19.07
C HIS A 212 -7.43 7.31 -19.62
N PRO A 213 -8.05 8.17 -18.79
CA PRO A 213 -8.26 8.08 -17.36
C PRO A 213 -9.51 7.30 -16.93
N GLY A 214 -10.22 6.66 -17.83
CA GLY A 214 -11.35 5.80 -17.52
C GLY A 214 -12.72 6.48 -17.51
N VAL A 215 -12.86 7.70 -18.04
CA VAL A 215 -14.16 8.41 -18.11
C VAL A 215 -15.03 7.97 -19.27
N GLU A 216 -14.41 7.59 -20.40
CA GLU A 216 -15.11 7.20 -21.62
C GLU A 216 -15.45 5.70 -21.60
N GLN A 217 -16.62 5.35 -21.04
CA GLN A 217 -17.02 3.97 -20.83
C GLN A 217 -18.29 3.54 -21.57
N LYS A 218 -18.92 4.43 -22.31
CA LYS A 218 -20.20 4.18 -22.99
C LYS A 218 -20.18 2.91 -23.84
N ALA A 219 -19.14 2.74 -24.67
CA ALA A 219 -18.98 1.56 -25.52
C ALA A 219 -18.82 0.26 -24.68
N THR A 220 -18.09 0.31 -23.58
CA THR A 220 -17.91 -0.81 -22.66
C THR A 220 -19.24 -1.24 -22.06
N TRP A 221 -20.06 -0.31 -21.58
CA TRP A 221 -21.34 -0.61 -20.95
C TRP A 221 -22.42 -1.01 -21.94
N LEU A 222 -22.34 -0.54 -23.22
CA LEU A 222 -23.17 -1.10 -24.29
C LEU A 222 -22.84 -2.58 -24.57
N GLN A 223 -21.56 -2.97 -24.53
CA GLN A 223 -21.16 -4.39 -24.63
C GLN A 223 -21.70 -5.20 -23.46
N ILE A 224 -21.64 -4.68 -22.22
CA ILE A 224 -22.23 -5.32 -21.03
C ILE A 224 -23.73 -5.54 -21.22
N ARG A 225 -24.44 -4.52 -21.71
CA ARG A 225 -25.90 -4.62 -22.02
C ARG A 225 -26.19 -5.70 -23.06
N GLN A 226 -25.36 -5.84 -24.09
CA GLN A 226 -25.52 -6.88 -25.14
C GLN A 226 -25.19 -8.27 -24.63
N LYS A 227 -24.06 -8.43 -23.92
CA LYS A 227 -23.54 -9.72 -23.42
C LYS A 227 -24.31 -10.22 -22.22
N ARG A 228 -24.94 -9.33 -21.45
CA ARG A 228 -25.69 -9.63 -20.22
C ARG A 228 -24.91 -10.54 -19.25
N PRO A 229 -23.74 -10.11 -18.75
CA PRO A 229 -23.04 -10.91 -17.77
C PRO A 229 -23.86 -11.05 -16.48
N ASP A 230 -23.74 -12.19 -15.80
CA ASP A 230 -24.36 -12.44 -14.50
C ASP A 230 -23.74 -11.54 -13.43
N TYR A 231 -22.44 -11.28 -13.54
CA TYR A 231 -21.69 -10.41 -12.63
C TYR A 231 -20.67 -9.55 -13.37
N VAL A 232 -20.45 -8.35 -12.84
CA VAL A 232 -19.39 -7.43 -13.28
C VAL A 232 -18.42 -7.21 -12.14
N LEU A 233 -17.15 -7.49 -12.39
CA LEU A 233 -16.04 -7.14 -11.52
C LEU A 233 -15.47 -5.81 -12.00
N LEU A 234 -15.31 -4.83 -11.08
CA LEU A 234 -14.76 -3.52 -11.41
C LEU A 234 -13.34 -3.38 -10.81
N TRP A 235 -12.35 -3.32 -11.69
CA TRP A 235 -10.96 -2.98 -11.39
C TRP A 235 -10.64 -1.59 -11.90
N GLY A 236 -11.38 -0.62 -11.38
CA GLY A 236 -11.27 0.80 -11.72
C GLY A 236 -10.49 1.59 -10.69
N TRP A 237 -10.21 2.84 -11.03
CA TRP A 237 -9.49 3.76 -10.14
C TRP A 237 -9.88 5.22 -10.37
N GLY A 238 -10.01 6.00 -9.30
CA GLY A 238 -10.33 7.42 -9.36
C GLY A 238 -11.62 7.70 -10.12
N VAL A 239 -11.57 8.64 -11.06
CA VAL A 239 -12.74 9.06 -11.87
C VAL A 239 -13.40 7.92 -12.65
N MET A 240 -12.66 6.86 -12.95
CA MET A 240 -13.19 5.68 -13.63
C MET A 240 -14.31 5.00 -12.84
N ASN A 241 -14.24 4.99 -11.50
CA ASN A 241 -15.18 4.27 -10.65
C ASN A 241 -16.58 4.90 -10.70
N SER A 242 -16.67 6.21 -10.48
CA SER A 242 -17.95 6.92 -10.58
C SER A 242 -18.50 6.91 -12.01
N ALA A 243 -17.65 6.99 -13.04
CA ALA A 243 -18.05 6.85 -14.43
C ALA A 243 -18.66 5.46 -14.72
N ALA A 244 -18.01 4.38 -14.25
CA ALA A 244 -18.52 3.01 -14.37
C ALA A 244 -19.91 2.84 -13.74
N LEU A 245 -20.11 3.39 -12.54
CA LEU A 245 -21.39 3.32 -11.84
C LEU A 245 -22.48 4.14 -12.55
N LYS A 246 -22.16 5.33 -13.07
CA LYS A 246 -23.10 6.15 -13.87
C LYS A 246 -23.52 5.42 -15.14
N GLU A 247 -22.59 4.82 -15.85
CA GLU A 247 -22.89 4.04 -17.06
C GLU A 247 -23.67 2.75 -16.74
N ALA A 248 -23.40 2.10 -15.61
CA ALA A 248 -24.21 0.97 -15.16
C ALA A 248 -25.66 1.38 -14.90
N VAL A 249 -25.89 2.57 -14.33
CA VAL A 249 -27.24 3.14 -14.17
C VAL A 249 -27.88 3.40 -15.52
N ALA A 250 -27.17 4.08 -16.44
CA ALA A 250 -27.68 4.45 -17.76
C ALA A 250 -28.05 3.23 -18.62
N THR A 251 -27.33 2.11 -18.46
CA THR A 251 -27.60 0.85 -19.19
C THR A 251 -28.55 -0.09 -18.47
N GLY A 252 -29.01 0.27 -17.26
CA GLY A 252 -29.91 -0.54 -16.45
C GLY A 252 -29.26 -1.79 -15.86
N TYR A 253 -27.92 -1.85 -15.77
CA TYR A 253 -27.25 -2.99 -15.17
C TYR A 253 -27.43 -2.98 -13.63
N PRO A 254 -27.78 -4.10 -12.98
CA PRO A 254 -28.09 -4.13 -11.54
C PRO A 254 -26.82 -3.98 -10.69
N ARG A 255 -26.80 -2.97 -9.79
CA ARG A 255 -25.62 -2.69 -8.91
C ARG A 255 -25.30 -3.82 -7.96
N ASN A 256 -26.29 -4.59 -7.49
CA ASN A 256 -26.08 -5.75 -6.63
C ASN A 256 -25.39 -6.94 -7.33
N LYS A 257 -25.17 -6.85 -8.65
CA LYS A 257 -24.37 -7.80 -9.44
C LYS A 257 -22.99 -7.24 -9.78
N MET A 258 -22.61 -6.08 -9.20
CA MET A 258 -21.29 -5.46 -9.38
C MET A 258 -20.45 -5.58 -8.12
N TYR A 259 -19.18 -5.90 -8.31
CA TYR A 259 -18.19 -6.04 -7.23
C TYR A 259 -16.92 -5.28 -7.58
N GLY A 260 -16.62 -4.23 -6.80
CA GLY A 260 -15.35 -3.50 -6.91
C GLY A 260 -14.26 -4.16 -6.09
N VAL A 261 -13.03 -4.13 -6.61
CA VAL A 261 -11.88 -4.35 -5.75
C VAL A 261 -11.79 -3.22 -4.71
N TRP A 262 -11.06 -3.40 -3.65
CA TRP A 262 -10.90 -2.41 -2.57
C TRP A 262 -10.42 -1.00 -3.00
N TRP A 263 -9.99 -0.79 -4.26
CA TRP A 263 -9.69 0.51 -4.85
C TRP A 263 -10.86 1.11 -5.63
N SER A 264 -11.95 0.36 -5.77
CA SER A 264 -13.17 0.77 -6.47
C SER A 264 -14.39 0.70 -5.54
N ALA A 265 -14.19 0.77 -4.23
CA ALA A 265 -15.22 0.58 -3.23
C ALA A 265 -15.01 1.48 -2.00
N ALA A 266 -14.94 2.78 -2.26
CA ALA A 266 -14.77 3.80 -1.23
C ALA A 266 -15.77 4.95 -1.42
N GLU A 267 -15.86 5.84 -0.45
CA GLU A 267 -16.80 6.96 -0.41
C GLU A 267 -16.70 7.85 -1.67
N PRO A 268 -15.51 8.24 -2.19
CA PRO A 268 -15.43 9.05 -3.40
C PRO A 268 -16.02 8.39 -4.65
N ASP A 269 -16.02 7.05 -4.70
CA ASP A 269 -16.46 6.30 -5.87
C ASP A 269 -17.99 6.36 -6.06
N VAL A 270 -18.74 6.47 -4.96
CA VAL A 270 -20.21 6.40 -4.93
C VAL A 270 -20.89 7.74 -4.64
N LYS A 271 -20.17 8.71 -4.05
CA LYS A 271 -20.73 9.98 -3.59
C LYS A 271 -21.48 10.73 -4.69
N ASP A 272 -20.91 10.84 -5.89
CA ASP A 272 -21.50 11.58 -7.01
C ASP A 272 -22.57 10.78 -7.77
N VAL A 273 -22.74 9.51 -7.46
CA VAL A 273 -23.78 8.63 -8.01
C VAL A 273 -24.98 8.56 -7.08
N GLY A 274 -24.75 8.75 -5.78
CA GLY A 274 -25.78 8.82 -4.75
C GLY A 274 -26.61 7.53 -4.65
N ASP A 275 -27.94 7.70 -4.53
CA ASP A 275 -28.88 6.57 -4.39
C ASP A 275 -28.86 5.61 -5.57
N ALA A 276 -28.47 6.07 -6.77
CA ALA A 276 -28.39 5.21 -7.94
C ALA A 276 -27.26 4.16 -7.86
N ALA A 277 -26.28 4.35 -6.96
CA ALA A 277 -25.25 3.36 -6.64
C ALA A 277 -25.71 2.32 -5.60
N LYS A 278 -26.89 2.46 -5.00
CA LYS A 278 -27.40 1.54 -3.97
C LYS A 278 -27.36 0.09 -4.45
N GLY A 279 -26.81 -0.77 -3.59
CA GLY A 279 -26.60 -2.19 -3.86
C GLY A 279 -25.23 -2.53 -4.45
N TYR A 280 -24.40 -1.54 -4.82
CA TYR A 280 -23.05 -1.78 -5.27
C TYR A 280 -22.20 -2.41 -4.16
N ASN A 281 -21.48 -3.49 -4.51
CA ASN A 281 -20.64 -4.23 -3.58
C ASN A 281 -19.17 -3.95 -3.84
N GLY A 282 -18.35 -4.12 -2.83
CA GLY A 282 -16.92 -4.04 -2.98
C GLY A 282 -16.17 -4.79 -1.89
N LEU A 283 -14.88 -4.99 -2.10
CA LEU A 283 -14.00 -5.51 -1.08
C LEU A 283 -13.52 -4.41 -0.13
N VAL A 284 -13.33 -4.79 1.12
CA VAL A 284 -12.68 -3.96 2.13
C VAL A 284 -11.72 -4.81 2.96
N VAL A 285 -10.51 -4.29 3.18
CA VAL A 285 -9.45 -4.93 3.99
C VAL A 285 -9.27 -4.25 5.34
N THR A 286 -9.98 -3.15 5.58
CA THR A 286 -9.96 -2.39 6.84
C THR A 286 -11.36 -2.33 7.44
N GLY A 287 -11.42 -2.25 8.77
CA GLY A 287 -12.65 -1.95 9.50
C GLY A 287 -12.80 -0.47 9.79
N GLU A 288 -13.87 -0.16 10.51
CA GLU A 288 -14.20 1.19 10.97
C GLU A 288 -13.89 1.34 12.47
N GLY A 289 -13.69 2.58 12.90
CA GLY A 289 -13.49 2.93 14.31
C GLY A 289 -12.10 2.63 14.85
N GLY A 290 -12.06 2.17 16.10
CA GLY A 290 -10.81 1.92 16.82
C GLY A 290 -10.28 3.13 17.58
N LYS A 291 -9.51 2.85 18.63
CA LYS A 291 -8.90 3.89 19.48
C LYS A 291 -7.96 4.80 18.67
N VAL A 292 -7.30 4.28 17.65
CA VAL A 292 -6.40 5.04 16.79
C VAL A 292 -7.10 6.23 16.12
N ILE A 293 -8.33 6.07 15.68
CA ILE A 293 -9.14 7.15 15.07
C ILE A 293 -9.40 8.28 16.09
N ALA A 294 -9.78 7.92 17.30
CA ALA A 294 -9.98 8.90 18.38
C ALA A 294 -8.66 9.61 18.75
N ASP A 295 -7.56 8.88 18.81
CA ASP A 295 -6.23 9.43 19.08
C ASP A 295 -5.79 10.41 17.97
N ILE A 296 -5.99 10.10 16.70
CA ILE A 296 -5.70 11.00 15.56
C ILE A 296 -6.54 12.27 15.67
N LYS A 297 -7.86 12.14 15.84
CA LYS A 297 -8.75 13.31 15.99
C LYS A 297 -8.30 14.21 17.14
N LYS A 298 -7.92 13.63 18.27
CA LYS A 298 -7.52 14.39 19.48
C LYS A 298 -6.11 14.95 19.39
N LEU A 299 -5.12 14.12 19.04
CA LEU A 299 -3.69 14.44 19.18
C LEU A 299 -3.07 15.06 17.93
N VAL A 300 -3.70 14.89 16.76
CA VAL A 300 -3.22 15.45 15.49
C VAL A 300 -4.15 16.58 15.04
N HIS A 301 -5.42 16.30 14.75
CA HIS A 301 -6.38 17.33 14.31
C HIS A 301 -6.71 18.35 15.41
N GLY A 302 -6.92 17.90 16.64
CA GLY A 302 -7.17 18.80 17.80
C GLY A 302 -6.01 19.77 18.08
N LYS A 303 -4.81 19.44 17.62
CA LYS A 303 -3.63 20.34 17.68
C LYS A 303 -3.40 21.10 16.38
N LYS A 304 -4.34 21.11 15.44
CA LYS A 304 -4.26 21.77 14.13
C LYS A 304 -3.09 21.29 13.26
N GLN A 305 -2.70 20.03 13.42
CA GLN A 305 -1.63 19.37 12.64
C GLN A 305 -2.19 18.32 11.67
N GLY A 306 -3.51 18.11 11.65
CA GLY A 306 -4.17 17.16 10.77
C GLY A 306 -3.99 17.50 9.30
N THR A 307 -3.95 16.45 8.48
CA THR A 307 -3.88 16.54 7.03
C THR A 307 -5.28 16.29 6.45
N GLY A 308 -5.82 17.28 5.75
CA GLY A 308 -7.17 17.21 5.20
C GLY A 308 -8.30 17.41 6.22
N PRO A 309 -9.55 17.24 5.79
CA PRO A 309 -10.73 17.43 6.62
C PRO A 309 -10.86 16.37 7.74
N ILE A 310 -11.26 16.79 8.93
CA ILE A 310 -11.43 15.86 10.08
C ILE A 310 -12.57 14.85 9.83
N GLU A 311 -13.52 15.19 8.97
CA GLU A 311 -14.67 14.35 8.60
C GLU A 311 -14.23 13.11 7.80
N GLU A 312 -13.08 13.16 7.13
CA GLU A 312 -12.52 12.04 6.38
C GLU A 312 -11.80 11.03 7.29
N VAL A 313 -11.47 11.42 8.52
CA VAL A 313 -10.76 10.56 9.48
C VAL A 313 -11.61 9.37 9.87
N GLY A 314 -11.23 8.20 9.42
CA GLY A 314 -11.94 6.94 9.64
C GLY A 314 -12.66 6.41 8.39
N GLN A 315 -12.70 7.15 7.27
CA GLN A 315 -13.22 6.67 6.00
C GLN A 315 -12.30 5.61 5.37
N THR A 316 -12.82 4.87 4.41
CA THR A 316 -12.19 3.68 3.82
C THR A 316 -10.74 3.92 3.36
N LEU A 317 -10.51 4.93 2.51
CA LEU A 317 -9.18 5.20 1.96
C LEU A 317 -8.24 5.84 2.99
N TYR A 318 -8.77 6.69 3.87
CA TYR A 318 -8.00 7.23 4.98
C TYR A 318 -7.46 6.10 5.88
N ASN A 319 -8.31 5.15 6.26
CA ASN A 319 -7.92 3.99 7.06
C ASN A 319 -6.85 3.14 6.36
N ARG A 320 -6.92 2.99 5.06
CA ARG A 320 -5.89 2.26 4.30
C ARG A 320 -4.53 2.95 4.33
N GLY A 321 -4.50 4.27 4.17
CA GLY A 321 -3.27 5.05 4.31
C GLY A 321 -2.70 4.97 5.72
N MET A 322 -3.55 5.14 6.72
CA MET A 322 -3.20 5.00 8.14
C MET A 322 -2.61 3.63 8.46
N VAL A 323 -3.23 2.55 8.00
CA VAL A 323 -2.73 1.17 8.22
C VAL A 323 -1.41 0.94 7.47
N SER A 324 -1.27 1.44 6.26
CA SER A 324 -0.01 1.35 5.51
C SER A 324 1.15 2.01 6.25
N ALA A 325 0.91 3.18 6.87
CA ALA A 325 1.89 3.84 7.73
C ALA A 325 2.16 3.03 9.02
N ALA A 326 1.11 2.46 9.62
CA ALA A 326 1.25 1.66 10.84
C ALA A 326 2.15 0.44 10.61
N LEU A 327 1.94 -0.29 9.51
CA LEU A 327 2.75 -1.45 9.16
C LEU A 327 4.21 -1.07 8.84
N ALA A 328 4.44 0.07 8.20
CA ALA A 328 5.78 0.59 7.98
C ALA A 328 6.49 0.93 9.30
N VAL A 329 5.79 1.57 10.24
CA VAL A 329 6.31 1.87 11.59
C VAL A 329 6.61 0.59 12.36
N GLU A 330 5.72 -0.41 12.31
CA GLU A 330 5.93 -1.69 12.99
C GLU A 330 7.09 -2.49 12.39
N GLY A 331 7.33 -2.42 11.09
CA GLY A 331 8.53 -2.98 10.46
C GLY A 331 9.82 -2.37 11.04
N VAL A 332 9.87 -1.05 11.19
CA VAL A 332 11.00 -0.37 11.85
C VAL A 332 11.09 -0.75 13.34
N ARG A 333 9.96 -0.79 14.05
CA ARG A 333 9.93 -1.19 15.47
C ARG A 333 10.45 -2.60 15.66
N ARG A 334 10.08 -3.54 14.80
CA ARG A 334 10.55 -4.91 14.79
C ARG A 334 12.07 -5.00 14.55
N ALA A 335 12.58 -4.19 13.61
CA ALA A 335 14.02 -4.07 13.40
C ALA A 335 14.75 -3.54 14.66
N GLN A 336 14.20 -2.54 15.32
CA GLN A 336 14.77 -1.98 16.54
C GLN A 336 14.78 -2.98 17.71
N GLU A 337 13.84 -3.93 17.76
CA GLU A 337 13.86 -5.00 18.78
C GLU A 337 15.12 -5.87 18.64
N ARG A 338 15.57 -6.14 17.42
CA ARG A 338 16.78 -6.95 17.17
C ARG A 338 18.06 -6.11 17.23
N TYR A 339 18.08 -4.95 16.58
CA TYR A 339 19.30 -4.18 16.34
C TYR A 339 19.54 -3.05 17.35
N GLY A 340 18.59 -2.80 18.23
CA GLY A 340 18.68 -1.85 19.34
C GLY A 340 17.58 -0.79 19.31
N LYS A 341 16.81 -0.74 20.41
CA LYS A 341 15.79 0.30 20.63
C LYS A 341 16.45 1.68 20.67
N GLY A 342 15.74 2.68 20.14
CA GLY A 342 16.24 4.06 20.09
C GLY A 342 17.27 4.34 19.00
N LYS A 343 17.54 3.39 18.11
CA LYS A 343 18.42 3.57 16.95
C LYS A 343 17.64 3.76 15.65
N VAL A 344 18.20 4.57 14.77
CA VAL A 344 17.73 4.66 13.36
C VAL A 344 18.13 3.36 12.65
N MET A 345 17.20 2.80 11.87
CA MET A 345 17.42 1.57 11.12
C MET A 345 17.81 1.87 9.68
N ASN A 346 18.80 1.13 9.16
CA ASN A 346 19.18 1.15 7.76
C ASN A 346 18.30 0.18 6.93
N GLY A 347 18.48 0.17 5.60
CA GLY A 347 17.65 -0.60 4.70
C GLY A 347 17.65 -2.11 4.95
N ASP A 348 18.81 -2.72 5.20
CA ASP A 348 18.89 -4.17 5.48
C ASP A 348 18.19 -4.52 6.81
N GLN A 349 18.32 -3.67 7.82
CA GLN A 349 17.66 -3.85 9.13
C GLN A 349 16.14 -3.68 9.00
N ILE A 350 15.69 -2.68 8.22
CA ILE A 350 14.26 -2.45 7.92
C ILE A 350 13.69 -3.66 7.18
N ARG A 351 14.39 -4.15 6.14
CA ARG A 351 13.98 -5.35 5.41
C ARG A 351 13.81 -6.53 6.37
N TRP A 352 14.79 -6.77 7.23
CA TRP A 352 14.68 -7.83 8.24
C TRP A 352 13.43 -7.64 9.12
N GLY A 353 13.14 -6.43 9.57
CA GLY A 353 11.97 -6.12 10.38
C GLY A 353 10.65 -6.40 9.65
N LEU A 354 10.59 -6.08 8.35
CA LEU A 354 9.44 -6.37 7.50
C LEU A 354 9.30 -7.87 7.18
N GLU A 355 10.39 -8.61 7.04
CA GLU A 355 10.39 -10.08 6.84
C GLU A 355 10.03 -10.86 8.13
N ASN A 356 10.07 -10.22 9.27
CA ASN A 356 9.77 -10.80 10.58
C ASN A 356 8.64 -10.04 11.30
N LEU A 357 7.78 -9.42 10.54
CA LEU A 357 6.64 -8.66 11.08
C LEU A 357 5.68 -9.64 11.77
N ASP A 358 5.28 -9.29 13.00
CA ASP A 358 4.26 -10.01 13.78
C ASP A 358 3.39 -8.99 14.51
N VAL A 359 2.37 -8.51 13.79
CA VAL A 359 1.35 -7.62 14.34
C VAL A 359 0.16 -8.47 14.78
N ASN A 360 0.31 -9.16 15.88
CA ASN A 360 -0.70 -10.06 16.45
C ASN A 360 -1.83 -9.28 17.16
N ALA A 361 -2.85 -9.96 17.65
CA ALA A 361 -4.03 -9.35 18.27
C ALA A 361 -3.66 -8.47 19.50
N ALA A 362 -2.68 -8.87 20.30
CA ALA A 362 -2.23 -8.06 21.44
C ALA A 362 -1.54 -6.76 20.99
N GLN A 363 -0.71 -6.84 19.94
CA GLN A 363 -0.08 -5.65 19.34
C GLN A 363 -1.12 -4.74 18.69
N LEU A 364 -2.10 -5.28 17.96
CA LEU A 364 -3.20 -4.49 17.37
C LEU A 364 -3.98 -3.73 18.44
N LYS A 365 -4.31 -4.39 19.56
CA LYS A 365 -4.99 -3.75 20.69
C LYS A 365 -4.16 -2.62 21.30
N LYS A 366 -2.84 -2.83 21.47
CA LYS A 366 -1.92 -1.79 21.95
C LYS A 366 -1.86 -0.58 21.02
N LEU A 367 -1.88 -0.81 19.70
CA LEU A 367 -1.87 0.24 18.68
C LEU A 367 -3.24 0.93 18.52
N GLY A 368 -4.32 0.32 19.02
CA GLY A 368 -5.70 0.77 18.83
C GLY A 368 -6.24 0.44 17.43
N LEU A 369 -5.69 -0.60 16.78
CA LEU A 369 -6.02 -1.06 15.43
C LEU A 369 -6.83 -2.37 15.42
N ASP A 370 -7.20 -2.89 16.57
CA ASP A 370 -7.84 -4.19 16.77
C ASP A 370 -9.21 -4.35 16.11
N THR A 371 -9.92 -3.24 15.84
CA THR A 371 -11.16 -3.23 15.04
C THR A 371 -10.92 -2.84 13.59
N VAL A 372 -9.73 -2.38 13.25
CA VAL A 372 -9.41 -1.83 11.92
C VAL A 372 -8.84 -2.90 10.99
N ILE A 373 -7.92 -3.73 11.47
CA ILE A 373 -7.31 -4.82 10.68
C ILE A 373 -7.22 -6.13 11.47
N ARG A 374 -7.06 -7.22 10.75
CA ARG A 374 -6.70 -8.52 11.32
C ARG A 374 -5.19 -8.59 11.61
N PRO A 375 -4.75 -9.57 12.43
CA PRO A 375 -3.34 -9.86 12.62
C PRO A 375 -2.62 -10.06 11.28
N ILE A 376 -1.41 -9.52 11.19
CA ILE A 376 -0.54 -9.58 10.01
C ILE A 376 0.81 -10.15 10.45
N SER A 377 1.27 -11.15 9.73
CA SER A 377 2.62 -11.72 9.92
C SER A 377 3.27 -12.00 8.58
N THR A 378 4.57 -11.83 8.52
CA THR A 378 5.39 -12.12 7.34
C THR A 378 6.55 -13.02 7.71
N THR A 379 7.10 -13.66 6.71
CA THR A 379 8.37 -14.40 6.81
C THR A 379 9.27 -14.00 5.64
N CYS A 380 10.52 -14.37 5.69
CA CYS A 380 11.46 -14.18 4.58
C CYS A 380 11.00 -14.82 3.25
N VAL A 381 10.15 -15.84 3.30
CA VAL A 381 9.64 -16.53 2.10
C VAL A 381 8.25 -16.08 1.69
N ASP A 382 7.51 -15.47 2.60
CA ASP A 382 6.12 -15.04 2.37
C ASP A 382 5.92 -13.61 2.89
N HIS A 383 5.79 -12.67 1.96
CA HIS A 383 5.69 -11.25 2.22
C HIS A 383 4.25 -10.69 2.19
N GLU A 384 3.22 -11.54 1.95
CA GLU A 384 1.85 -11.03 1.76
C GLU A 384 1.18 -10.52 3.05
N GLY A 385 1.55 -11.09 4.19
CA GLY A 385 1.04 -10.67 5.49
C GLY A 385 -0.38 -11.11 5.78
N SER A 386 -1.38 -10.59 5.07
CA SER A 386 -2.80 -10.97 5.20
C SER A 386 -3.37 -11.33 3.83
N ARG A 387 -4.24 -12.37 3.80
CA ARG A 387 -4.94 -12.84 2.60
C ARG A 387 -6.46 -12.80 2.79
N SER A 388 -6.95 -11.88 3.60
CA SER A 388 -8.37 -11.81 3.93
C SER A 388 -8.97 -10.46 3.64
N ALA A 389 -10.24 -10.48 3.22
CA ALA A 389 -11.05 -9.29 3.02
C ALA A 389 -12.52 -9.58 3.39
N ARG A 390 -13.31 -8.53 3.47
CA ARG A 390 -14.77 -8.63 3.62
C ARG A 390 -15.44 -7.97 2.43
N VAL A 391 -16.70 -8.33 2.21
CA VAL A 391 -17.57 -7.61 1.30
C VAL A 391 -18.37 -6.59 2.08
N HIS A 392 -18.46 -5.37 1.54
CA HIS A 392 -19.40 -4.35 2.00
C HIS A 392 -20.29 -3.90 0.84
N THR A 393 -21.47 -3.39 1.17
CA THR A 393 -22.48 -2.96 0.19
C THR A 393 -22.89 -1.54 0.50
N TRP A 394 -22.99 -0.70 -0.55
CA TRP A 394 -23.46 0.67 -0.45
C TRP A 394 -25.00 0.70 -0.32
N ASP A 395 -25.51 1.33 0.74
CA ASP A 395 -26.96 1.45 0.98
C ASP A 395 -27.60 2.73 0.42
N GLY A 396 -26.80 3.57 -0.23
CA GLY A 396 -27.15 4.91 -0.71
C GLY A 396 -26.58 6.03 0.16
N LYS A 397 -26.13 5.72 1.39
CA LYS A 397 -25.60 6.71 2.35
C LYS A 397 -24.25 6.30 2.94
N LYS A 398 -24.07 5.01 3.22
CA LYS A 398 -22.86 4.47 3.83
C LYS A 398 -22.58 3.05 3.33
N TRP A 399 -21.36 2.64 3.50
CA TRP A 399 -20.94 1.26 3.33
C TRP A 399 -21.37 0.42 4.55
N ASN A 400 -21.93 -0.76 4.31
CA ASN A 400 -22.32 -1.70 5.36
C ASN A 400 -21.64 -3.03 5.10
N LEU A 401 -20.96 -3.58 6.09
CA LEU A 401 -20.37 -4.92 6.01
C LEU A 401 -21.47 -5.97 5.82
N THR A 402 -21.29 -6.84 4.84
CA THR A 402 -22.27 -7.88 4.48
C THR A 402 -21.71 -9.29 4.61
N THR A 403 -20.40 -9.43 4.87
CA THR A 403 -19.76 -10.73 5.16
C THR A 403 -18.85 -10.63 6.36
N ASP A 404 -18.58 -11.77 6.99
CA ASP A 404 -17.39 -11.96 7.79
C ASP A 404 -16.14 -11.96 6.90
N TRP A 405 -14.96 -12.11 7.52
CA TRP A 405 -13.71 -12.24 6.79
C TRP A 405 -13.71 -13.51 5.94
N ILE A 406 -13.33 -13.36 4.68
CA ILE A 406 -13.13 -14.42 3.72
C ILE A 406 -11.64 -14.53 3.47
N GLU A 407 -11.08 -15.72 3.67
CA GLU A 407 -9.68 -16.02 3.37
C GLU A 407 -9.55 -16.42 1.90
N ALA A 408 -8.51 -15.94 1.24
CA ALA A 408 -8.20 -16.36 -0.11
C ALA A 408 -7.70 -17.81 -0.14
N ASP A 409 -8.01 -18.52 -1.24
CA ASP A 409 -7.65 -19.93 -1.43
C ASP A 409 -6.16 -20.05 -1.84
N GLU A 410 -5.31 -20.34 -0.86
CA GLU A 410 -3.88 -20.53 -1.08
C GLU A 410 -3.56 -21.68 -2.05
N SER A 411 -4.44 -22.69 -2.18
CA SER A 411 -4.22 -23.81 -3.10
C SER A 411 -4.23 -23.39 -4.56
N ILE A 412 -4.87 -22.26 -4.89
CA ILE A 412 -4.90 -21.66 -6.23
C ILE A 412 -3.82 -20.59 -6.35
N ILE A 413 -3.64 -19.76 -5.32
CA ILE A 413 -2.76 -18.60 -5.36
C ILE A 413 -1.29 -19.00 -5.34
N LYS A 414 -0.89 -19.90 -4.44
CA LYS A 414 0.53 -20.28 -4.29
C LYS A 414 1.16 -20.87 -5.55
N PRO A 415 0.51 -21.78 -6.31
CA PRO A 415 1.03 -22.25 -7.60
C PRO A 415 1.21 -21.11 -8.60
N LEU A 416 0.27 -20.16 -8.64
CA LEU A 416 0.31 -19.02 -9.54
C LEU A 416 1.46 -18.07 -9.15
N VAL A 417 1.61 -17.77 -7.86
CA VAL A 417 2.74 -16.98 -7.33
C VAL A 417 4.07 -17.63 -7.72
N LYS A 418 4.20 -18.94 -7.50
CA LYS A 418 5.42 -19.67 -7.86
C LYS A 418 5.72 -19.55 -9.35
N GLN A 419 4.74 -19.80 -10.22
CA GLN A 419 4.88 -19.75 -11.67
C GLN A 419 5.38 -18.37 -12.14
N PHE A 420 4.77 -17.28 -11.67
CA PHE A 420 5.14 -15.93 -12.10
C PHE A 420 6.45 -15.47 -11.48
N ALA A 421 6.72 -15.84 -10.23
CA ALA A 421 8.00 -15.56 -9.58
C ALA A 421 9.17 -16.32 -10.25
N ASP A 422 8.98 -17.59 -10.65
CA ASP A 422 9.98 -18.36 -11.40
C ASP A 422 10.28 -17.71 -12.76
N LYS A 423 9.22 -17.28 -13.46
CA LYS A 423 9.37 -16.59 -14.74
C LYS A 423 10.17 -15.29 -14.57
N TYR A 424 9.81 -14.45 -13.60
CA TYR A 424 10.53 -13.22 -13.31
C TYR A 424 11.99 -13.47 -12.91
N ALA A 425 12.23 -14.46 -12.05
CA ALA A 425 13.58 -14.82 -11.62
C ALA A 425 14.45 -15.26 -12.81
N ALA A 426 13.89 -16.06 -13.74
CA ALA A 426 14.58 -16.47 -14.95
C ALA A 426 14.91 -15.29 -15.88
N GLU A 427 13.91 -14.41 -16.13
CA GLU A 427 14.08 -13.22 -16.98
C GLU A 427 15.13 -12.25 -16.43
N LYS A 428 15.15 -12.07 -15.10
CA LYS A 428 16.05 -11.14 -14.41
C LYS A 428 17.33 -11.78 -13.88
N LYS A 429 17.54 -13.08 -14.10
CA LYS A 429 18.69 -13.87 -13.62
C LYS A 429 18.86 -13.77 -12.09
N ILE A 430 17.74 -13.83 -11.37
CA ILE A 430 17.71 -13.77 -9.90
C ILE A 430 17.83 -15.19 -9.35
N THR A 431 18.84 -15.42 -8.48
CA THR A 431 18.91 -16.64 -7.68
C THR A 431 17.92 -16.55 -6.51
N ARG A 432 17.04 -17.55 -6.38
CA ARG A 432 16.14 -17.65 -5.23
C ARG A 432 16.93 -17.78 -3.93
N ARG A 433 16.45 -17.12 -2.88
CA ARG A 433 16.98 -17.33 -1.54
C ARG A 433 16.62 -18.74 -1.04
N SER A 434 17.55 -19.38 -0.38
CA SER A 434 17.32 -20.60 0.39
C SER A 434 16.80 -20.27 1.80
N ALA A 435 16.37 -21.28 2.56
CA ALA A 435 16.02 -21.11 3.96
C ALA A 435 17.20 -20.61 4.82
N ALA A 436 18.44 -20.96 4.45
CA ALA A 436 19.64 -20.48 5.13
C ALA A 436 19.87 -18.97 4.92
N ASP A 437 19.56 -18.45 3.71
CA ASP A 437 19.66 -17.01 3.40
C ASP A 437 18.64 -16.16 4.18
N CYS A 438 17.63 -16.79 4.75
CA CYS A 438 16.59 -16.15 5.56
C CYS A 438 16.97 -15.98 7.03
N GLN A 439 18.05 -16.62 7.48
CA GLN A 439 18.50 -16.57 8.87
C GLN A 439 19.49 -15.43 9.14
N SER A 440 20.04 -14.83 8.09
CA SER A 440 20.98 -13.71 8.15
C SER A 440 20.23 -12.37 8.19
#